data_b0b7a986548af496726d17e7171f3a0d
#
_entry.id   b0b7a986548af496726d17e7171f3a0d
#
_cell.length_a   1.000
_cell.length_b   1.000
_cell.length_c   1.000
_cell.angle_alpha   90.00
_cell.angle_beta   90.00
_cell.angle_gamma   90.00
#
_symmetry.space_group_name_H-M   'P 1'
#
loop_
_entity.id
_entity.type
_entity.pdbx_description
1 polymer ?
#
loop_
_entity_poly.entity_id
_entity_poly.type
_entity_poly.pdbx_seq_one_letter_code
_entity_poly.pdbx_strand_id
1 'polypeptide(L)'
;GFEAMQRLNPRLIYLSISGFGPDGPEAGKRAYDPIIQAYSAMVSVQGLKRGEGPEQVNQLIMDKLTAHTGAQAIAAALYARERTGLGEHIQLSMLDTAVAFMWPDAGADVTLQGDVIEHRPPISAAGQLVSLADGWAAFMTLSDAEFAGLCRALNLDELQADPMFQTLTSRQRNRQAYSDRLSEVLLKTKSMTVDTFLAKLDAEQVPAASVKRLEDLHNDPQLIANEVF
;
A
#
# COMPACT_ATOMS: atom_id res chain seq x y z
N GLY A 1 8.79 32.29 -16.15
CA GLY A 1 8.08 31.03 -16.23
C GLY A 1 8.54 30.20 -17.43
N PHE A 2 7.93 29.05 -17.64
CA PHE A 2 8.28 28.10 -18.71
C PHE A 2 8.42 28.71 -20.09
N GLU A 3 7.42 29.48 -20.55
CA GLU A 3 7.42 30.11 -21.89
C GLU A 3 8.65 30.98 -22.19
N ALA A 4 9.13 31.72 -21.17
CA ALA A 4 10.33 32.54 -21.35
C ALA A 4 11.58 31.66 -21.47
N MET A 5 11.66 30.60 -20.72
CA MET A 5 12.77 29.64 -20.74
C MET A 5 12.76 28.80 -22.03
N GLN A 6 11.59 28.38 -22.49
CA GLN A 6 11.41 27.64 -23.74
C GLN A 6 11.87 28.43 -24.96
N ARG A 7 11.63 29.77 -24.99
CA ARG A 7 12.12 30.64 -26.07
C ARG A 7 13.63 30.68 -26.14
N LEU A 8 14.31 30.59 -24.99
CA LEU A 8 15.78 30.56 -24.92
C LEU A 8 16.36 29.20 -25.28
N ASN A 9 15.65 28.15 -24.91
CA ASN A 9 16.02 26.77 -25.22
C ASN A 9 14.81 25.92 -25.54
N PRO A 10 14.48 25.74 -26.83
CA PRO A 10 13.36 24.90 -27.24
C PRO A 10 13.46 23.43 -26.85
N ARG A 11 14.65 22.97 -26.45
CA ARG A 11 14.89 21.60 -25.95
C ARG A 11 14.76 21.48 -24.42
N LEU A 12 14.37 22.55 -23.73
CA LEU A 12 14.22 22.53 -22.27
C LEU A 12 13.10 21.59 -21.84
N ILE A 13 13.41 20.69 -20.93
CA ILE A 13 12.43 19.96 -20.14
C ILE A 13 12.24 20.72 -18.83
N TYR A 14 11.01 21.13 -18.57
CA TYR A 14 10.67 21.97 -17.42
C TYR A 14 9.62 21.26 -16.57
N LEU A 15 9.99 20.83 -15.34
CA LEU A 15 9.06 20.22 -14.40
C LEU A 15 8.57 21.26 -13.40
N SER A 16 7.23 21.47 -13.37
CA SER A 16 6.53 22.24 -12.33
C SER A 16 5.83 21.29 -11.38
N ILE A 17 6.11 21.37 -10.09
CA ILE A 17 5.43 20.60 -9.05
C ILE A 17 4.59 21.54 -8.20
N SER A 18 3.33 21.20 -7.96
CA SER A 18 2.40 21.91 -7.09
C SER A 18 1.66 20.95 -6.16
N GLY A 19 1.05 21.48 -5.10
CA GLY A 19 0.24 20.65 -4.18
C GLY A 19 -1.04 20.14 -4.82
N PHE A 20 -1.82 21.07 -5.43
CA PHE A 20 -3.18 20.80 -5.90
C PHE A 20 -3.37 20.92 -7.42
N GLY A 21 -2.31 21.21 -8.15
CA GLY A 21 -2.42 21.48 -9.59
C GLY A 21 -2.40 22.98 -9.91
N PRO A 22 -2.28 23.34 -11.21
CA PRO A 22 -2.24 24.74 -11.64
C PRO A 22 -3.59 25.42 -11.62
N ASP A 23 -4.67 24.67 -11.70
CA ASP A 23 -6.04 25.14 -11.84
C ASP A 23 -6.96 24.56 -10.77
N GLY A 24 -8.18 25.12 -10.66
CA GLY A 24 -9.19 24.65 -9.72
C GLY A 24 -9.25 25.43 -8.40
N PRO A 25 -10.20 25.09 -7.52
CA PRO A 25 -10.50 25.87 -6.31
C PRO A 25 -9.36 25.83 -5.27
N GLU A 26 -8.51 24.85 -5.33
CA GLU A 26 -7.40 24.65 -4.40
C GLU A 26 -6.03 25.09 -5.00
N ALA A 27 -6.01 25.55 -6.24
CA ALA A 27 -4.82 26.00 -6.93
C ALA A 27 -4.09 27.05 -6.17
N GLY A 28 -3.05 27.18 -5.76
CA GLY A 28 -2.40 28.23 -4.98
C GLY A 28 -2.49 28.07 -3.46
N LYS A 29 -3.22 27.09 -2.95
CA LYS A 29 -3.15 26.73 -1.52
C LYS A 29 -1.79 26.09 -1.19
N ARG A 30 -1.34 26.36 0.04
CA ARG A 30 -0.14 25.74 0.57
C ARG A 30 -0.40 24.26 0.84
N ALA A 31 0.52 23.41 0.45
CA ALA A 31 0.47 21.96 0.66
C ALA A 31 1.76 21.46 1.30
N TYR A 32 1.61 20.48 2.15
CA TYR A 32 2.65 19.62 2.68
C TYR A 32 2.14 18.19 2.61
N ASP A 33 3.01 17.24 2.71
CA ASP A 33 2.68 15.80 2.65
C ASP A 33 1.44 15.42 3.49
N PRO A 34 1.33 15.75 4.81
CA PRO A 34 0.16 15.39 5.62
C PRO A 34 -1.16 16.01 5.12
N ILE A 35 -1.09 17.17 4.49
CA ILE A 35 -2.28 17.84 3.92
C ILE A 35 -2.75 17.07 2.69
N ILE A 36 -1.83 16.64 1.85
CA ILE A 36 -2.15 15.84 0.67
C ILE A 36 -2.63 14.44 1.08
N GLN A 37 -2.04 13.81 2.09
CA GLN A 37 -2.57 12.55 2.65
C GLN A 37 -4.04 12.69 3.07
N ALA A 38 -4.39 13.78 3.74
CA ALA A 38 -5.76 14.02 4.17
C ALA A 38 -6.70 14.28 2.97
N TYR A 39 -6.29 15.13 2.04
CA TYR A 39 -7.12 15.55 0.91
C TYR A 39 -7.33 14.44 -0.12
N SER A 40 -6.36 13.57 -0.30
CA SER A 40 -6.41 12.40 -1.21
C SER A 40 -7.22 11.22 -0.65
N ALA A 41 -7.76 11.31 0.56
CA ALA A 41 -8.42 10.23 1.30
C ALA A 41 -7.47 9.13 1.84
N MET A 42 -6.15 9.25 1.72
CA MET A 42 -5.18 8.28 2.27
C MET A 42 -5.45 8.01 3.74
N VAL A 43 -5.66 9.04 4.54
CA VAL A 43 -5.87 8.91 6.00
C VAL A 43 -7.17 8.19 6.34
N SER A 44 -8.22 8.34 5.50
CA SER A 44 -9.48 7.62 5.68
C SER A 44 -9.31 6.14 5.39
N VAL A 45 -8.64 5.81 4.28
CA VAL A 45 -8.35 4.41 3.90
C VAL A 45 -7.45 3.73 4.93
N GLN A 46 -6.43 4.43 5.44
CA GLN A 46 -5.52 3.92 6.46
C GLN A 46 -6.24 3.58 7.76
N GLY A 47 -7.17 4.42 8.20
CA GLY A 47 -7.92 4.25 9.46
C GLY A 47 -9.02 3.20 9.42
N LEU A 48 -9.47 2.75 8.23
CA LEU A 48 -10.58 1.81 8.09
C LEU A 48 -10.40 0.51 8.89
N LYS A 49 -9.18 0.00 8.97
CA LYS A 49 -8.91 -1.30 9.60
C LYS A 49 -9.07 -1.29 11.11
N ARG A 50 -8.82 -0.15 11.76
CA ARG A 50 -8.88 -0.01 13.24
C ARG A 50 -10.25 0.46 13.73
N GLY A 51 -11.05 1.10 12.88
CA GLY A 51 -12.33 1.68 13.28
C GLY A 51 -12.24 2.87 14.21
N GLU A 52 -11.04 3.43 14.41
CA GLU A 52 -10.77 4.54 15.35
C GLU A 52 -10.83 5.92 14.67
N GLY A 53 -11.14 5.96 13.37
CA GLY A 53 -11.18 7.17 12.55
C GLY A 53 -9.98 7.30 11.62
N PRO A 54 -9.80 8.46 10.95
CA PRO A 54 -8.70 8.68 10.02
C PRO A 54 -7.33 8.57 10.70
N GLU A 55 -6.36 7.93 10.03
CA GLU A 55 -5.00 7.74 10.53
C GLU A 55 -3.98 8.15 9.46
N GLN A 56 -3.03 9.02 9.82
CA GLN A 56 -1.94 9.39 8.91
C GLN A 56 -0.88 8.29 8.82
N VAL A 57 -0.34 8.10 7.61
CA VAL A 57 0.91 7.36 7.46
C VAL A 57 2.04 8.22 8.00
N ASN A 58 2.75 7.74 9.01
CA ASN A 58 3.86 8.47 9.65
C ASN A 58 5.15 8.42 8.79
N GLN A 59 5.01 8.81 7.52
CA GLN A 59 6.07 8.96 6.55
C GLN A 59 5.68 10.05 5.55
N LEU A 60 6.66 10.76 4.99
CA LEU A 60 6.46 11.71 3.90
C LEU A 60 6.27 10.95 2.57
N ILE A 61 5.18 10.20 2.49
CA ILE A 61 4.93 9.28 1.37
C ILE A 61 4.53 10.03 0.09
N MET A 62 3.77 11.13 0.22
CA MET A 62 3.31 11.92 -0.93
C MET A 62 4.45 12.70 -1.56
N ASP A 63 5.36 13.26 -0.76
CA ASP A 63 6.57 13.94 -1.25
C ASP A 63 7.45 12.97 -2.04
N LYS A 64 7.73 11.79 -1.46
CA LYS A 64 8.58 10.75 -2.10
C LYS A 64 7.95 10.21 -3.37
N LEU A 65 6.65 9.93 -3.34
CA LEU A 65 5.90 9.45 -4.50
C LEU A 65 5.91 10.47 -5.63
N THR A 66 5.69 11.75 -5.30
CA THR A 66 5.74 12.85 -6.27
C THR A 66 7.14 12.98 -6.88
N ALA A 67 8.19 12.84 -6.07
CA ALA A 67 9.57 12.86 -6.55
C ALA A 67 9.87 11.72 -7.52
N HIS A 68 9.44 10.50 -7.22
CA HIS A 68 9.60 9.33 -8.11
C HIS A 68 8.81 9.49 -9.41
N THR A 69 7.57 9.98 -9.33
CA THR A 69 6.74 10.25 -10.51
C THR A 69 7.37 11.35 -11.38
N GLY A 70 7.89 12.39 -10.76
CA GLY A 70 8.61 13.46 -11.46
C GLY A 70 9.86 12.96 -12.18
N ALA A 71 10.66 12.13 -11.53
CA ALA A 71 11.85 11.52 -12.15
C ALA A 71 11.47 10.63 -13.34
N GLN A 72 10.41 9.84 -13.22
CA GLN A 72 9.88 9.01 -14.31
C GLN A 72 9.40 9.87 -15.50
N ALA A 73 8.66 10.95 -15.22
CA ALA A 73 8.18 11.86 -16.23
C ALA A 73 9.33 12.58 -16.98
N ILE A 74 10.37 13.00 -16.25
CA ILE A 74 11.57 13.58 -16.84
C ILE A 74 12.28 12.56 -17.75
N ALA A 75 12.43 11.31 -17.32
CA ALA A 75 13.05 10.28 -18.16
C ALA A 75 12.26 10.03 -19.45
N ALA A 76 10.93 9.99 -19.38
CA ALA A 76 10.07 9.89 -20.56
C ALA A 76 10.21 11.10 -21.50
N ALA A 77 10.24 12.32 -20.95
CA ALA A 77 10.43 13.54 -21.70
C ALA A 77 11.83 13.62 -22.36
N LEU A 78 12.86 13.12 -21.70
CA LEU A 78 14.22 13.01 -22.27
C LEU A 78 14.21 12.07 -23.49
N TYR A 79 13.57 10.92 -23.38
CA TYR A 79 13.42 10.00 -24.51
C TYR A 79 12.61 10.60 -25.67
N ALA A 80 11.50 11.29 -25.36
CA ALA A 80 10.69 11.98 -26.36
C ALA A 80 11.50 13.08 -27.07
N ARG A 81 12.29 13.85 -26.31
CA ARG A 81 13.16 14.92 -26.86
C ARG A 81 14.20 14.41 -27.87
N GLU A 82 14.77 13.23 -27.65
CA GLU A 82 15.71 12.64 -28.62
C GLU A 82 15.05 12.29 -29.95
N ARG A 83 13.74 12.05 -29.97
CA ARG A 83 12.99 11.74 -31.18
C ARG A 83 12.40 12.98 -31.87
N THR A 84 11.95 13.95 -31.07
CA THR A 84 11.24 15.14 -31.58
C THR A 84 12.16 16.35 -31.76
N GLY A 85 13.29 16.37 -31.05
CA GLY A 85 14.17 17.54 -30.96
C GLY A 85 13.67 18.64 -30.02
N LEU A 86 12.47 18.49 -29.43
CA LEU A 86 11.82 19.50 -28.59
C LEU A 86 11.78 19.05 -27.12
N GLY A 87 11.89 20.04 -26.23
CA GLY A 87 11.60 19.87 -24.82
C GLY A 87 10.11 19.92 -24.52
N GLU A 88 9.76 19.80 -23.23
CA GLU A 88 8.39 19.72 -22.77
C GLU A 88 8.19 20.38 -21.42
N HIS A 89 6.99 20.91 -21.16
CA HIS A 89 6.55 21.34 -19.85
C HIS A 89 5.77 20.22 -19.16
N ILE A 90 6.35 19.63 -18.15
CA ILE A 90 5.70 18.64 -17.29
C ILE A 90 5.06 19.38 -16.11
N GLN A 91 3.76 19.22 -15.93
CA GLN A 91 3.03 19.74 -14.77
C GLN A 91 2.63 18.56 -13.90
N LEU A 92 3.07 18.55 -12.66
CA LEU A 92 2.83 17.48 -11.71
C LEU A 92 2.15 18.02 -10.45
N SER A 93 1.02 17.43 -10.07
CA SER A 93 0.31 17.71 -8.84
C SER A 93 0.57 16.60 -7.83
N MET A 94 0.89 16.97 -6.59
CA MET A 94 1.00 15.99 -5.50
C MET A 94 -0.33 15.27 -5.26
N LEU A 95 -1.46 16.01 -5.35
CA LEU A 95 -2.78 15.44 -5.17
C LEU A 95 -3.11 14.41 -6.27
N ASP A 96 -2.90 14.75 -7.53
CA ASP A 96 -3.18 13.83 -8.64
C ASP A 96 -2.31 12.58 -8.54
N THR A 97 -1.04 12.75 -8.18
CA THR A 97 -0.10 11.64 -7.95
C THR A 97 -0.58 10.74 -6.81
N ALA A 98 -1.03 11.32 -5.71
CA ALA A 98 -1.55 10.58 -4.56
C ALA A 98 -2.81 9.76 -4.92
N VAL A 99 -3.75 10.39 -5.61
CA VAL A 99 -4.99 9.72 -6.04
C VAL A 99 -4.69 8.61 -7.05
N ALA A 100 -3.83 8.87 -8.05
CA ALA A 100 -3.44 7.87 -9.04
C ALA A 100 -2.72 6.66 -8.40
N PHE A 101 -1.93 6.88 -7.36
CA PHE A 101 -1.26 5.81 -6.61
C PHE A 101 -2.24 4.92 -5.85
N MET A 102 -3.24 5.52 -5.19
CA MET A 102 -4.17 4.77 -4.34
C MET A 102 -5.29 4.10 -5.13
N TRP A 103 -5.69 4.68 -6.26
CA TRP A 103 -6.91 4.28 -6.98
C TRP A 103 -6.95 2.81 -7.39
N PRO A 104 -5.84 2.18 -7.85
CA PRO A 104 -5.86 0.79 -8.29
C PRO A 104 -6.32 -0.22 -7.24
N ASP A 105 -6.06 0.03 -5.96
CA ASP A 105 -6.43 -0.87 -4.87
C ASP A 105 -7.52 -0.30 -3.94
N ALA A 106 -7.53 0.99 -3.66
CA ALA A 106 -8.53 1.61 -2.79
C ALA A 106 -9.77 2.13 -3.54
N GLY A 107 -9.64 2.48 -4.83
CA GLY A 107 -10.72 3.07 -5.63
C GLY A 107 -11.67 2.08 -6.28
N ALA A 108 -11.36 0.79 -6.27
CA ALA A 108 -12.17 -0.22 -6.96
C ALA A 108 -13.64 -0.21 -6.52
N ASP A 109 -13.87 -0.10 -5.22
CA ASP A 109 -15.21 -0.15 -4.62
C ASP A 109 -16.07 1.08 -4.94
N VAL A 110 -15.44 2.24 -5.15
CA VAL A 110 -16.13 3.48 -5.50
C VAL A 110 -16.23 3.72 -7.01
N THR A 111 -15.44 3.00 -7.80
CA THR A 111 -15.46 3.07 -9.26
C THR A 111 -16.64 2.28 -9.83
N LEU A 112 -16.94 1.13 -9.24
CA LEU A 112 -18.05 0.29 -9.64
C LEU A 112 -19.35 0.88 -9.08
N GLN A 113 -20.33 1.13 -9.95
CA GLN A 113 -21.63 1.68 -9.59
C GLN A 113 -22.76 0.77 -10.04
N GLY A 114 -23.80 0.66 -9.21
CA GLY A 114 -25.03 -0.10 -9.51
C GLY A 114 -25.50 -0.93 -8.32
N ASP A 115 -26.78 -1.25 -8.29
CA ASP A 115 -27.46 -1.91 -7.15
C ASP A 115 -27.08 -3.39 -6.96
N VAL A 116 -26.40 -3.99 -7.94
CA VAL A 116 -26.00 -5.42 -7.92
C VAL A 116 -24.51 -5.61 -7.64
N ILE A 117 -23.79 -4.56 -7.29
CA ILE A 117 -22.34 -4.61 -7.05
C ILE A 117 -22.07 -5.05 -5.62
N GLU A 118 -21.32 -6.14 -5.49
CA GLU A 118 -20.82 -6.59 -4.20
C GLU A 118 -19.59 -5.76 -3.83
N HIS A 119 -19.75 -4.85 -2.86
CA HIS A 119 -18.65 -4.02 -2.34
C HIS A 119 -17.59 -4.88 -1.66
N ARG A 120 -16.33 -4.71 -2.07
CA ARG A 120 -15.20 -5.47 -1.54
C ARG A 120 -14.16 -4.54 -0.95
N PRO A 121 -13.56 -4.90 0.19
CA PRO A 121 -12.46 -4.09 0.74
C PRO A 121 -11.25 -4.13 -0.19
N PRO A 122 -10.37 -3.10 -0.10
CA PRO A 122 -9.11 -3.13 -0.81
C PRO A 122 -8.28 -4.35 -0.43
N ILE A 123 -7.51 -4.88 -1.37
CA ILE A 123 -6.67 -6.08 -1.17
C ILE A 123 -5.67 -5.90 -0.01
N SER A 124 -5.21 -4.67 0.22
CA SER A 124 -4.34 -4.29 1.34
C SER A 124 -4.96 -4.59 2.72
N ALA A 125 -6.29 -4.64 2.82
CA ALA A 125 -6.97 -5.00 4.06
C ALA A 125 -6.82 -6.47 4.46
N ALA A 126 -6.37 -7.35 3.56
CA ALA A 126 -6.15 -8.78 3.84
C ALA A 126 -4.89 -9.05 4.69
N GLY A 127 -3.92 -8.13 4.70
CA GLY A 127 -2.72 -8.27 5.52
C GLY A 127 -3.04 -8.31 7.02
N GLN A 128 -2.42 -9.22 7.76
CA GLN A 128 -2.61 -9.40 9.20
C GLN A 128 -1.34 -9.09 9.96
N LEU A 129 -1.49 -8.49 11.15
CA LEU A 129 -0.42 -8.35 12.13
C LEU A 129 -0.77 -9.19 13.35
N VAL A 130 0.18 -9.98 13.84
CA VAL A 130 0.01 -10.82 15.02
C VAL A 130 1.08 -10.50 16.04
N SER A 131 0.66 -10.33 17.30
CA SER A 131 1.56 -10.16 18.44
C SER A 131 1.96 -11.53 18.97
N LEU A 132 3.25 -11.74 19.14
CA LEU A 132 3.88 -12.99 19.58
C LEU A 132 4.66 -12.75 20.88
N ALA A 133 5.30 -13.78 21.44
CA ALA A 133 5.98 -13.68 22.73
C ALA A 133 7.13 -12.68 22.75
N ASP A 134 7.84 -12.51 21.64
CA ASP A 134 9.07 -11.73 21.53
C ASP A 134 9.02 -10.67 20.41
N GLY A 135 7.85 -10.42 19.81
CA GLY A 135 7.70 -9.42 18.77
C GLY A 135 6.41 -9.52 17.99
N TRP A 136 6.45 -9.09 16.75
CA TRP A 136 5.31 -9.09 15.84
C TRP A 136 5.68 -9.74 14.51
N ALA A 137 4.71 -10.40 13.90
CA ALA A 137 4.81 -10.88 12.53
C ALA A 137 3.65 -10.32 11.67
N ALA A 138 3.93 -10.18 10.38
CA ALA A 138 2.94 -9.92 9.35
C ALA A 138 2.76 -11.17 8.49
N PHE A 139 1.53 -11.47 8.08
CA PHE A 139 1.23 -12.51 7.11
C PHE A 139 0.01 -12.15 6.27
N MET A 140 -0.16 -12.83 5.15
CA MET A 140 -1.28 -12.61 4.26
C MET A 140 -1.67 -13.92 3.55
N THR A 141 -2.96 -14.15 3.37
CA THR A 141 -3.48 -15.29 2.61
C THR A 141 -4.42 -14.78 1.53
N LEU A 142 -4.02 -14.89 0.26
CA LEU A 142 -4.77 -14.43 -0.91
C LEU A 142 -5.36 -15.59 -1.73
N SER A 143 -4.97 -16.83 -1.44
CA SER A 143 -5.47 -18.02 -2.09
C SER A 143 -6.08 -19.00 -1.10
N ASP A 144 -6.84 -19.98 -1.62
CA ASP A 144 -7.38 -21.05 -0.79
C ASP A 144 -6.29 -22.00 -0.31
N ALA A 145 -5.21 -22.17 -1.08
CA ALA A 145 -4.05 -22.98 -0.72
C ALA A 145 -3.30 -22.36 0.47
N GLU A 146 -3.04 -21.04 0.45
CA GLU A 146 -2.40 -20.33 1.55
C GLU A 146 -3.27 -20.33 2.81
N PHE A 147 -4.58 -20.18 2.67
CA PHE A 147 -5.51 -20.30 3.81
C PHE A 147 -5.45 -21.69 4.43
N ALA A 148 -5.50 -22.75 3.62
CA ALA A 148 -5.36 -24.12 4.09
C ALA A 148 -3.97 -24.35 4.74
N GLY A 149 -2.90 -23.78 4.18
CA GLY A 149 -1.57 -23.79 4.77
C GLY A 149 -1.53 -23.11 6.15
N LEU A 150 -2.14 -21.93 6.30
CA LEU A 150 -2.26 -21.24 7.57
C LEU A 150 -2.98 -22.12 8.61
N CYS A 151 -4.08 -22.76 8.20
CA CYS A 151 -4.84 -23.63 9.09
C CYS A 151 -4.00 -24.83 9.55
N ARG A 152 -3.23 -25.48 8.66
CA ARG A 152 -2.34 -26.57 9.05
C ARG A 152 -1.20 -26.10 9.94
N ALA A 153 -0.53 -25.00 9.59
CA ALA A 153 0.59 -24.43 10.35
C ALA A 153 0.23 -24.15 11.81
N LEU A 154 -1.00 -23.67 12.05
CA LEU A 154 -1.47 -23.24 13.36
C LEU A 154 -2.47 -24.20 14.01
N ASN A 155 -2.76 -25.38 13.41
CA ASN A 155 -3.74 -26.37 13.86
C ASN A 155 -5.16 -25.77 14.03
N LEU A 156 -5.65 -25.12 12.97
CA LEU A 156 -6.95 -24.45 12.94
C LEU A 156 -7.99 -25.27 12.18
N ASP A 157 -8.13 -26.56 12.50
CA ASP A 157 -9.01 -27.51 11.78
C ASP A 157 -10.47 -27.05 11.74
N GLU A 158 -10.98 -26.48 12.85
CA GLU A 158 -12.34 -25.95 12.91
C GLU A 158 -12.55 -24.76 11.95
N LEU A 159 -11.56 -23.88 11.84
CA LEU A 159 -11.62 -22.75 10.92
C LEU A 159 -11.58 -23.21 9.46
N GLN A 160 -10.74 -24.22 9.17
CA GLN A 160 -10.63 -24.81 7.84
C GLN A 160 -11.88 -25.55 7.41
N ALA A 161 -12.55 -26.22 8.35
CA ALA A 161 -13.76 -27.00 8.08
C ALA A 161 -15.03 -26.14 7.94
N ASP A 162 -15.00 -24.87 8.39
CA ASP A 162 -16.18 -24.00 8.35
C ASP A 162 -16.54 -23.62 6.90
N PRO A 163 -17.75 -23.98 6.42
CA PRO A 163 -18.18 -23.66 5.05
C PRO A 163 -18.17 -22.17 4.73
N MET A 164 -18.30 -21.30 5.74
CA MET A 164 -18.24 -19.85 5.57
C MET A 164 -16.86 -19.35 5.13
N PHE A 165 -15.78 -20.14 5.32
CA PHE A 165 -14.40 -19.69 5.12
C PHE A 165 -13.60 -20.54 4.12
N GLN A 166 -14.16 -21.61 3.57
CA GLN A 166 -13.44 -22.57 2.71
C GLN A 166 -12.86 -21.97 1.43
N THR A 167 -13.54 -20.99 0.84
CA THR A 167 -13.06 -20.33 -0.39
C THR A 167 -12.75 -18.87 -0.16
N LEU A 168 -11.84 -18.30 -0.98
CA LEU A 168 -11.54 -16.88 -0.94
C LEU A 168 -12.81 -16.03 -1.06
N THR A 169 -13.71 -16.39 -1.99
CA THR A 169 -14.98 -15.69 -2.18
C THR A 169 -15.85 -15.75 -0.92
N SER A 170 -15.95 -16.91 -0.25
CA SER A 170 -16.74 -17.03 0.97
C SER A 170 -16.13 -16.25 2.14
N ARG A 171 -14.80 -16.24 2.27
CA ARG A 171 -14.10 -15.41 3.26
C ARG A 171 -14.32 -13.91 3.02
N GLN A 172 -14.31 -13.47 1.75
CA GLN A 172 -14.60 -12.07 1.40
C GLN A 172 -16.05 -11.67 1.73
N ARG A 173 -17.01 -12.53 1.43
CA ARG A 173 -18.44 -12.31 1.78
C ARG A 173 -18.68 -12.27 3.28
N ASN A 174 -18.02 -13.12 4.02
CA ASN A 174 -18.15 -13.25 5.47
C ASN A 174 -17.01 -12.57 6.23
N ARG A 175 -16.49 -11.46 5.66
CA ARG A 175 -15.24 -10.82 6.11
C ARG A 175 -15.21 -10.52 7.59
N GLN A 176 -16.28 -9.94 8.15
CA GLN A 176 -16.30 -9.59 9.57
C GLN A 176 -16.21 -10.85 10.44
N ALA A 177 -17.04 -11.83 10.16
CA ALA A 177 -17.03 -13.11 10.89
C ALA A 177 -15.66 -13.82 10.76
N TYR A 178 -15.04 -13.78 9.56
CA TYR A 178 -13.70 -14.31 9.35
C TYR A 178 -12.63 -13.56 10.14
N SER A 179 -12.66 -12.24 10.14
CA SER A 179 -11.72 -11.40 10.90
C SER A 179 -11.83 -11.65 12.40
N ASP A 180 -13.05 -11.72 12.93
CA ASP A 180 -13.31 -11.96 14.35
C ASP A 180 -12.79 -13.36 14.75
N ARG A 181 -13.12 -14.38 13.96
CA ARG A 181 -12.70 -15.75 14.20
C ARG A 181 -11.18 -15.91 14.08
N LEU A 182 -10.58 -15.31 13.07
CA LEU A 182 -9.12 -15.32 12.89
C LEU A 182 -8.42 -14.62 14.08
N SER A 183 -8.92 -13.48 14.49
CA SER A 183 -8.38 -12.75 15.65
C SER A 183 -8.43 -13.59 16.93
N GLU A 184 -9.55 -14.28 17.18
CA GLU A 184 -9.70 -15.18 18.32
C GLU A 184 -8.68 -16.33 18.32
N VAL A 185 -8.50 -17.00 17.17
CA VAL A 185 -7.56 -18.11 17.08
C VAL A 185 -6.11 -17.66 17.13
N LEU A 186 -5.78 -16.47 16.63
CA LEU A 186 -4.46 -15.88 16.71
C LEU A 186 -4.07 -15.50 18.17
N LEU A 187 -5.02 -15.29 19.06
CA LEU A 187 -4.70 -15.12 20.49
C LEU A 187 -3.97 -16.33 21.07
N LYS A 188 -4.21 -17.53 20.54
CA LYS A 188 -3.54 -18.76 20.98
C LYS A 188 -2.05 -18.80 20.59
N THR A 189 -1.62 -18.00 19.64
CA THR A 189 -0.22 -17.93 19.18
C THR A 189 0.66 -16.98 20.03
N LYS A 190 0.08 -16.23 20.98
CA LYS A 190 0.81 -15.23 21.78
C LYS A 190 2.01 -15.77 22.58
N SER A 191 2.02 -17.05 22.92
CA SER A 191 3.15 -17.69 23.59
C SER A 191 4.24 -18.21 22.65
N MET A 192 4.00 -18.13 21.34
CA MET A 192 4.93 -18.57 20.29
C MET A 192 5.93 -17.45 20.00
N THR A 193 7.19 -17.81 19.76
CA THR A 193 8.20 -16.86 19.30
C THR A 193 8.00 -16.52 17.82
N VAL A 194 8.50 -15.37 17.38
CA VAL A 194 8.45 -14.95 15.97
C VAL A 194 9.08 -16.01 15.07
N ASP A 195 10.26 -16.51 15.41
CA ASP A 195 10.95 -17.53 14.62
C ASP A 195 10.14 -18.83 14.49
N THR A 196 9.54 -19.28 15.60
CA THR A 196 8.68 -20.49 15.57
C THR A 196 7.45 -20.28 14.69
N PHE A 197 6.82 -19.11 14.79
CA PHE A 197 5.65 -18.76 13.99
C PHE A 197 5.99 -18.73 12.49
N LEU A 198 7.07 -18.03 12.13
CA LEU A 198 7.52 -17.91 10.74
C LEU A 198 7.91 -19.27 10.16
N ALA A 199 8.66 -20.09 10.91
CA ALA A 199 9.06 -21.43 10.44
C ALA A 199 7.85 -22.32 10.15
N LYS A 200 6.77 -22.24 10.95
CA LYS A 200 5.53 -22.99 10.71
C LYS A 200 4.81 -22.52 9.44
N LEU A 201 4.73 -21.20 9.21
CA LEU A 201 4.08 -20.64 8.04
C LEU A 201 4.89 -20.92 6.77
N ASP A 202 6.22 -20.80 6.84
CA ASP A 202 7.13 -21.10 5.72
C ASP A 202 7.02 -22.56 5.27
N ALA A 203 6.98 -23.51 6.22
CA ALA A 203 6.80 -24.93 5.92
C ALA A 203 5.50 -25.23 5.16
N GLU A 204 4.48 -24.39 5.31
CA GLU A 204 3.18 -24.49 4.63
C GLU A 204 3.02 -23.47 3.49
N GLN A 205 4.11 -22.81 3.10
CA GLN A 205 4.15 -21.82 2.01
C GLN A 205 3.18 -20.65 2.19
N VAL A 206 2.97 -20.22 3.42
CA VAL A 206 2.18 -19.03 3.74
C VAL A 206 3.09 -17.81 3.82
N PRO A 207 2.88 -16.77 2.99
CA PRO A 207 3.71 -15.57 3.02
C PRO A 207 3.66 -14.87 4.39
N ALA A 208 4.79 -14.74 5.04
CA ALA A 208 4.93 -14.10 6.34
C ALA A 208 6.31 -13.46 6.52
N ALA A 209 6.39 -12.44 7.39
CA ALA A 209 7.63 -11.80 7.76
C ALA A 209 7.59 -11.29 9.20
N SER A 210 8.74 -11.22 9.87
CA SER A 210 8.89 -10.49 11.13
C SER A 210 8.73 -8.98 10.91
N VAL A 211 8.09 -8.29 11.85
CA VAL A 211 8.09 -6.82 11.87
C VAL A 211 9.45 -6.36 12.37
N LYS A 212 10.25 -5.79 11.49
CA LYS A 212 11.59 -5.29 11.80
C LYS A 212 11.52 -3.92 12.47
N ARG A 213 12.49 -3.63 13.31
CA ARG A 213 12.72 -2.29 13.85
C ARG A 213 13.65 -1.53 12.91
N LEU A 214 13.48 -0.22 12.81
CA LEU A 214 14.28 0.61 11.90
C LEU A 214 15.78 0.52 12.21
N GLU A 215 16.13 0.50 13.49
CA GLU A 215 17.51 0.41 13.97
C GLU A 215 18.22 -0.92 13.62
N ASP A 216 17.46 -1.97 13.34
CA ASP A 216 18.00 -3.31 13.04
C ASP A 216 18.24 -3.53 11.54
N LEU A 217 17.72 -2.65 10.67
CA LEU A 217 17.75 -2.86 9.22
C LEU A 217 19.17 -2.89 8.64
N HIS A 218 20.10 -2.10 9.17
CA HIS A 218 21.49 -2.09 8.68
C HIS A 218 22.26 -3.39 8.96
N ASN A 219 21.77 -4.23 9.88
CA ASN A 219 22.30 -5.55 10.18
C ASN A 219 21.47 -6.70 9.58
N ASP A 220 20.39 -6.40 8.84
CA ASP A 220 19.55 -7.42 8.25
C ASP A 220 20.29 -8.13 7.11
N PRO A 221 20.42 -9.49 7.16
CA PRO A 221 21.19 -10.22 6.17
C PRO A 221 20.70 -10.05 4.73
N GLN A 222 19.38 -9.90 4.54
CA GLN A 222 18.83 -9.71 3.18
C GLN A 222 19.13 -8.32 2.65
N LEU A 223 19.07 -7.29 3.49
CA LEU A 223 19.39 -5.91 3.08
C LEU A 223 20.89 -5.74 2.81
N ILE A 224 21.75 -6.46 3.57
CA ILE A 224 23.19 -6.52 3.30
C ILE A 224 23.45 -7.22 1.97
N ALA A 225 22.79 -8.37 1.71
CA ALA A 225 22.94 -9.10 0.46
C ALA A 225 22.44 -8.31 -0.77
N ASN A 226 21.47 -7.43 -0.56
CA ASN A 226 20.93 -6.52 -1.60
C ASN A 226 21.74 -5.22 -1.75
N GLU A 227 22.78 -5.01 -0.95
CA GLU A 227 23.64 -3.81 -0.97
C GLU A 227 22.81 -2.50 -0.83
N VAL A 228 21.81 -2.51 0.07
CA VAL A 228 20.86 -1.38 0.21
C VAL A 228 21.51 -0.17 0.87
N PHE A 229 22.53 -0.39 1.73
CA PHE A 229 23.23 0.65 2.48
C PHE A 229 24.68 0.79 2.05
#